data_e1b19d66318fc6f6764c2ff10ca55616
#
_entry.id   e1b19d66318fc6f6764c2ff10ca55616
#
_cell.length_a   1.000
_cell.length_b   1.000
_cell.length_c   1.000
_cell.angle_alpha   90.00
_cell.angle_beta   90.00
_cell.angle_gamma   90.00
#
_symmetry.space_group_name_H-M   'P 1'
#
loop_
_entity.id
_entity.type
_entity.pdbx_description
1 polymer ?
#
loop_
_entity_poly.entity_id
_entity_poly.type
_entity_poly.pdbx_seq_one_letter_code
_entity_poly.pdbx_strand_id
1 'polypeptide(L)'
;MKTHPQLTQALNRKNALKVISGLNNFDYERVAAVVKAADAGGATFVDIAAQASLVEAIRSLTDLPICVSAVEPKLFVSAVNAGADLIEIGNFDSFYSQGRTFEVKI
;
A
#
# COMPACT_ATOMS: atom_id res chain seq x y z
N MET A 1 -7.39 -5.20 11.42
CA MET A 1 -7.55 -4.30 10.25
C MET A 1 -8.98 -3.82 10.18
N LYS A 2 -9.18 -2.59 9.75
CA LYS A 2 -10.53 -2.03 9.56
C LYS A 2 -11.19 -2.65 8.34
N THR A 3 -12.52 -2.76 8.37
CA THR A 3 -13.28 -3.09 7.17
C THR A 3 -13.51 -1.83 6.34
N HIS A 4 -13.43 -1.97 5.03
CA HIS A 4 -13.62 -0.89 4.07
C HIS A 4 -14.67 -1.31 3.04
N PRO A 5 -15.98 -1.08 3.32
CA PRO A 5 -17.04 -1.52 2.40
C PRO A 5 -16.92 -0.94 0.99
N GLN A 6 -16.47 0.31 0.88
CA GLN A 6 -16.29 0.95 -0.43
C GLN A 6 -15.18 0.27 -1.24
N LEU A 7 -14.10 -0.13 -0.57
CA LEU A 7 -13.02 -0.89 -1.21
C LEU A 7 -13.53 -2.25 -1.68
N THR A 8 -14.25 -2.97 -0.82
CA THR A 8 -14.82 -4.27 -1.16
C THR A 8 -15.76 -4.17 -2.37
N GLN A 9 -16.63 -3.17 -2.39
CA GLN A 9 -17.53 -2.94 -3.52
C GLN A 9 -16.77 -2.63 -4.81
N ALA A 10 -15.75 -1.77 -4.74
CA ALA A 10 -14.95 -1.42 -5.92
C ALA A 10 -14.21 -2.64 -6.47
N LEU A 11 -13.64 -3.48 -5.61
CA LEU A 11 -12.97 -4.71 -6.01
C LEU A 11 -13.95 -5.69 -6.65
N ASN A 12 -15.15 -5.86 -6.07
CA ASN A 12 -16.17 -6.74 -6.60
C ASN A 12 -16.69 -6.27 -7.96
N ARG A 13 -16.78 -4.97 -8.17
CA ARG A 13 -17.22 -4.37 -9.43
C ARG A 13 -16.08 -4.25 -10.44
N LYS A 14 -14.86 -4.60 -10.06
CA LYS A 14 -13.64 -4.49 -10.89
C LYS A 14 -13.37 -3.06 -11.36
N ASN A 15 -13.73 -2.07 -10.54
CA ASN A 15 -13.50 -0.66 -10.82
C ASN A 15 -12.65 0.04 -9.77
N ALA A 16 -11.90 -0.72 -8.96
CA ALA A 16 -11.00 -0.16 -7.98
C ALA A 16 -9.83 0.56 -8.65
N LEU A 17 -9.54 1.76 -8.18
CA LEU A 17 -8.38 2.55 -8.61
C LEU A 17 -7.37 2.61 -7.47
N LYS A 18 -6.23 1.95 -7.65
CA LYS A 18 -5.11 1.99 -6.72
C LYS A 18 -4.07 2.98 -7.23
N VAL A 19 -3.69 3.93 -6.39
CA VAL A 19 -2.58 4.84 -6.69
C VAL A 19 -1.36 4.39 -5.92
N ILE A 20 -0.26 4.18 -6.62
CA ILE A 20 0.97 3.59 -6.09
C ILE A 20 2.04 4.68 -5.96
N SER A 21 2.57 4.85 -4.75
CA SER A 21 3.73 5.74 -4.57
C SER A 21 5.06 5.01 -4.71
N GLY A 22 5.06 3.68 -4.62
CA GLY A 22 6.24 2.85 -4.78
C GLY A 22 6.78 2.31 -3.47
N LEU A 23 7.23 1.06 -3.50
CA LEU A 23 7.65 0.36 -2.29
C LEU A 23 9.04 0.73 -1.79
N ASN A 24 9.82 1.38 -2.62
CA ASN A 24 11.12 1.92 -2.24
C ASN A 24 11.07 3.44 -2.01
N ASN A 25 9.88 4.04 -2.06
CA ASN A 25 9.73 5.47 -1.82
C ASN A 25 9.44 5.73 -0.34
N PHE A 26 10.48 6.10 0.39
CA PHE A 26 10.40 6.39 1.83
C PHE A 26 10.40 7.89 2.12
N ASP A 27 10.41 8.72 1.08
CA ASP A 27 10.39 10.17 1.22
C ASP A 27 8.97 10.63 1.58
N TYR A 28 8.79 11.04 2.84
CA TYR A 28 7.49 11.44 3.35
C TYR A 28 6.83 12.53 2.48
N GLU A 29 7.57 13.55 2.08
CA GLU A 29 6.98 14.67 1.33
C GLU A 29 6.45 14.22 -0.03
N ARG A 30 7.19 13.37 -0.73
CA ARG A 30 6.75 12.81 -2.01
C ARG A 30 5.56 11.88 -1.84
N VAL A 31 5.61 11.02 -0.85
CA VAL A 31 4.51 10.08 -0.58
C VAL A 31 3.26 10.86 -0.15
N ALA A 32 3.41 11.86 0.70
CA ALA A 32 2.29 12.70 1.13
C ALA A 32 1.64 13.42 -0.06
N ALA A 33 2.44 13.94 -0.98
CA ALA A 33 1.92 14.61 -2.18
C ALA A 33 1.11 13.63 -3.05
N VAL A 34 1.59 12.42 -3.25
CA VAL A 34 0.89 11.38 -4.01
C VAL A 34 -0.42 10.99 -3.31
N VAL A 35 -0.38 10.79 -2.01
CA VAL A 35 -1.58 10.40 -1.23
C VAL A 35 -2.63 11.50 -1.23
N LYS A 36 -2.23 12.75 -1.05
CA LYS A 36 -3.17 13.89 -1.10
C LYS A 36 -3.82 14.00 -2.48
N ALA A 37 -3.05 13.83 -3.55
CA ALA A 37 -3.58 13.85 -4.91
C ALA A 37 -4.54 12.68 -5.15
N ALA A 38 -4.21 11.51 -4.66
CA ALA A 38 -5.08 10.33 -4.78
C ALA A 38 -6.40 10.53 -4.05
N ASP A 39 -6.36 11.06 -2.84
CA ASP A 39 -7.55 11.35 -2.04
C ASP A 39 -8.45 12.37 -2.77
N ALA A 40 -7.88 13.48 -3.20
CA ALA A 40 -8.62 14.51 -3.93
C ALA A 40 -9.17 14.02 -5.26
N GLY A 41 -8.47 13.09 -5.92
CA GLY A 41 -8.88 12.53 -7.21
C GLY A 41 -9.86 11.37 -7.13
N GLY A 42 -10.24 10.95 -5.94
CA GLY A 42 -11.23 9.88 -5.77
C GLY A 42 -10.68 8.47 -5.95
N ALA A 43 -9.41 8.24 -5.67
CA ALA A 43 -8.83 6.90 -5.68
C ALA A 43 -9.55 5.99 -4.67
N THR A 44 -9.53 4.69 -4.92
CA THR A 44 -10.14 3.71 -4.01
C THR A 44 -9.22 3.44 -2.83
N PHE A 45 -7.90 3.35 -3.07
CA PHE A 45 -6.90 3.14 -2.04
C PHE A 45 -5.52 3.54 -2.55
N VAL A 46 -4.59 3.67 -1.61
CA VAL A 46 -3.19 4.02 -1.91
C VAL A 46 -2.28 2.87 -1.51
N ASP A 47 -1.16 2.76 -2.20
CA ASP A 47 -0.15 1.74 -1.95
C ASP A 47 1.18 2.45 -1.68
N ILE A 48 1.73 2.22 -0.49
CA ILE A 48 2.95 2.86 -0.04
C ILE A 48 3.96 1.83 0.47
N ALA A 49 5.19 2.26 0.69
CA ALA A 49 6.23 1.38 1.22
C ALA A 49 5.86 0.87 2.62
N ALA A 50 6.22 -0.38 2.92
CA ALA A 50 5.93 -1.02 4.20
C ALA A 50 6.92 -0.58 5.27
N GLN A 51 6.77 0.66 5.72
CA GLN A 51 7.56 1.25 6.79
C GLN A 51 6.60 1.84 7.83
N ALA A 52 6.68 1.39 9.07
CA ALA A 52 5.73 1.76 10.11
C ALA A 52 5.63 3.27 10.32
N SER A 53 6.76 3.98 10.38
CA SER A 53 6.76 5.43 10.58
C SER A 53 6.10 6.18 9.41
N LEU A 54 6.29 5.70 8.18
CA LEU A 54 5.64 6.27 7.00
C LEU A 54 4.13 6.03 7.05
N VAL A 55 3.71 4.81 7.34
CA VAL A 55 2.28 4.45 7.46
C VAL A 55 1.60 5.30 8.52
N GLU A 56 2.21 5.45 9.69
CA GLU A 56 1.66 6.25 10.77
C GLU A 56 1.48 7.72 10.34
N ALA A 57 2.49 8.29 9.69
CA ALA A 57 2.43 9.66 9.20
C ALA A 57 1.37 9.84 8.11
N ILE A 58 1.30 8.91 7.16
CA ILE A 58 0.32 8.98 6.07
C ILE A 58 -1.11 8.72 6.59
N ARG A 59 -1.28 7.88 7.61
CA ARG A 59 -2.59 7.61 8.18
C ARG A 59 -3.30 8.88 8.66
N SER A 60 -2.54 9.86 9.14
CA SER A 60 -3.09 11.13 9.60
C SER A 60 -3.53 12.06 8.45
N LEU A 61 -3.14 11.77 7.21
CA LEU A 61 -3.43 12.61 6.05
C LEU A 61 -4.64 12.18 5.24
N THR A 62 -5.08 10.95 5.38
CA THR A 62 -6.14 10.41 4.52
C THR A 62 -6.96 9.36 5.25
N ASP A 63 -8.24 9.27 4.90
CA ASP A 63 -9.12 8.18 5.32
C ASP A 63 -9.16 7.03 4.30
N LEU A 64 -8.47 7.17 3.18
CA LEU A 64 -8.39 6.08 2.20
C LEU A 64 -7.77 4.83 2.82
N PRO A 65 -8.20 3.64 2.39
CA PRO A 65 -7.48 2.42 2.74
C PRO A 65 -6.02 2.51 2.32
N ILE A 66 -5.12 2.09 3.19
CA ILE A 66 -3.67 2.08 2.95
C ILE A 66 -3.23 0.65 2.74
N CYS A 67 -2.73 0.36 1.54
CA CYS A 67 -2.02 -0.86 1.21
C CYS A 67 -0.53 -0.62 1.39
N VAL A 68 0.17 -1.59 1.96
CA VAL A 68 1.63 -1.55 2.04
C VAL A 68 2.24 -2.65 1.20
N SER A 69 3.28 -2.31 0.46
CA SER A 69 3.99 -3.23 -0.40
C SER A 69 5.42 -3.40 0.07
N ALA A 70 5.89 -4.63 0.09
CA ALA A 70 7.27 -4.98 0.42
C ALA A 70 7.65 -6.28 -0.25
N VAL A 71 8.93 -6.49 -0.44
CA VAL A 71 9.47 -7.77 -0.88
C VAL A 71 9.53 -8.76 0.28
N GLU A 72 9.83 -8.28 1.48
CA GLU A 72 9.99 -9.11 2.66
C GLU A 72 8.75 -9.08 3.56
N PRO A 73 8.10 -10.23 3.78
CA PRO A 73 6.87 -10.30 4.58
C PRO A 73 7.03 -9.82 6.02
N LYS A 74 8.22 -9.91 6.59
CA LYS A 74 8.48 -9.49 7.97
C LYS A 74 8.18 -8.00 8.22
N LEU A 75 8.17 -7.18 7.17
CA LEU A 75 7.90 -5.75 7.30
C LEU A 75 6.41 -5.45 7.51
N PHE A 76 5.52 -6.40 7.20
CA PHE A 76 4.08 -6.14 7.22
C PHE A 76 3.50 -6.01 8.63
N VAL A 77 4.04 -6.76 9.61
CA VAL A 77 3.48 -6.74 10.97
C VAL A 77 3.52 -5.34 11.56
N SER A 78 4.67 -4.69 11.51
CA SER A 78 4.80 -3.32 12.05
C SER A 78 3.99 -2.31 11.25
N ALA A 79 3.90 -2.48 9.94
CA ALA A 79 3.10 -1.59 9.08
C ALA A 79 1.60 -1.71 9.38
N VAL A 80 1.09 -2.92 9.57
CA VAL A 80 -0.32 -3.14 9.94
C VAL A 80 -0.60 -2.55 11.32
N ASN A 81 0.30 -2.73 12.28
CA ASN A 81 0.16 -2.14 13.60
C ASN A 81 0.17 -0.61 13.56
N ALA A 82 0.84 0.00 12.57
CA ALA A 82 0.88 1.45 12.38
C ALA A 82 -0.38 2.01 11.68
N GLY A 83 -1.25 1.15 11.13
CA GLY A 83 -2.51 1.58 10.54
C GLY A 83 -2.74 1.15 9.09
N ALA A 84 -1.91 0.29 8.52
CA ALA A 84 -2.15 -0.26 7.19
C ALA A 84 -3.36 -1.20 7.19
N ASP A 85 -4.14 -1.17 6.11
CA ASP A 85 -5.36 -1.96 5.96
C ASP A 85 -5.16 -3.17 5.06
N LEU A 86 -4.19 -3.11 4.15
CA LEU A 86 -3.92 -4.14 3.16
C LEU A 86 -2.43 -4.36 3.05
N ILE A 87 -2.05 -5.56 2.65
CA ILE A 87 -0.65 -5.89 2.36
C ILE A 87 -0.55 -6.50 0.97
N GLU A 88 0.56 -6.23 0.28
CA GLU A 88 0.86 -6.79 -1.02
C GLU A 88 2.35 -7.16 -1.08
N ILE A 89 2.64 -8.39 -1.46
CA ILE A 89 4.02 -8.79 -1.69
C ILE A 89 4.44 -8.28 -3.05
N GLY A 90 5.40 -7.37 -3.05
CA GLY A 90 5.90 -6.73 -4.26
C GLY A 90 6.72 -7.70 -5.09
N ASN A 91 6.71 -7.42 -6.39
CA ASN A 91 7.29 -8.27 -7.41
C ASN A 91 8.25 -7.41 -8.26
N PHE A 92 9.57 -7.63 -8.13
CA PHE A 92 10.56 -6.74 -8.71
C PHE A 92 11.55 -7.46 -9.59
N ASP A 93 11.99 -6.75 -10.62
CA ASP A 93 13.04 -7.22 -11.52
C ASP A 93 14.31 -7.60 -10.77
N SER A 94 14.70 -6.81 -9.78
CA SER A 94 15.87 -7.12 -8.96
C SER A 94 15.71 -8.42 -8.18
N PHE A 95 14.50 -8.71 -7.71
CA PHE A 95 14.19 -9.97 -7.01
C PHE A 95 14.33 -11.15 -7.97
N TYR A 96 13.76 -11.03 -9.16
CA TYR A 96 13.83 -12.09 -10.17
C TYR A 96 15.22 -12.25 -10.74
N SER A 97 15.99 -11.19 -10.89
CA SER A 97 17.36 -11.28 -11.38
C SER A 97 18.27 -12.07 -10.44
N GLN A 98 17.89 -12.23 -9.18
CA GLN A 98 18.57 -13.10 -8.22
C GLN A 98 18.09 -14.56 -8.27
N GLY A 99 17.26 -14.91 -9.25
CA GLY A 99 16.73 -16.26 -9.39
C GLY A 99 15.67 -16.63 -8.36
N ARG A 100 15.10 -15.66 -7.66
CA ARG A 100 14.04 -15.87 -6.67
C ARG A 100 12.68 -15.76 -7.33
N THR A 101 11.71 -16.50 -6.80
CA THR A 101 10.34 -16.48 -7.30
C THR A 101 9.36 -16.37 -6.13
N PHE A 102 8.19 -15.83 -6.43
CA PHE A 102 7.07 -15.80 -5.49
C PHE A 102 6.02 -16.80 -5.87
N GLU A 103 5.43 -17.40 -4.87
CA GLU A 103 4.15 -18.07 -4.99
C GLU A 103 3.08 -17.20 -4.32
N VAL A 104 2.09 -16.77 -5.12
CA VAL A 104 0.97 -16.02 -4.57
C VAL A 104 -0.11 -17.02 -4.17
N LYS A 105 -0.38 -17.10 -2.87
CA LYS A 105 -1.50 -17.86 -2.35
C LYS A 105 -2.62 -16.90 -1.98
N ILE A 106 -3.73 -17.09 -2.63
CA ILE A 106 -4.94 -16.31 -2.37
C ILE A 106 -5.78 -17.05 -1.32
#